data_9cb3360ca762e80181e34d2c0a019d9c
#
_entry.id   9cb3360ca762e80181e34d2c0a019d9c
#
_cell.length_a   1.000
_cell.length_b   1.000
_cell.length_c   1.000
_cell.angle_alpha   90.00
_cell.angle_beta   90.00
_cell.angle_gamma   90.00
#
_symmetry.space_group_name_H-M   'P 1'
#
loop_
_entity.id
_entity.type
_entity.pdbx_description
1 polymer ?
#
loop_
_entity_poly.entity_id
_entity_poly.type
_entity_poly.pdbx_seq_one_letter_code
_entity_poly.pdbx_strand_id
1 'polypeptide(L)'
;MTAEIICVGTEILLGNIVNTNAAYLSERLASLGISVFFETTVGDNPERLENVIRQGLERSDILILSGGLGPTKDDLTKEIATKACGQELVEDEEALRRLKEYFARSHRNMTENNLKQALVPEDCTVLYNENGTAPGMVIHAKEGKKVVLLPGPPNELLPM
;
A
#
# COMPACT_ATOMS: atom_id res chain seq x y z
N MET A 1 -5.47 -5.84 -19.95
CA MET A 1 -5.46 -5.45 -18.53
C MET A 1 -4.53 -4.28 -18.37
N THR A 2 -5.00 -3.24 -17.71
CA THR A 2 -4.28 -1.99 -17.51
C THR A 2 -4.00 -1.78 -16.02
N ALA A 3 -2.82 -1.29 -15.69
CA ALA A 3 -2.44 -0.92 -14.33
C ALA A 3 -2.01 0.55 -14.25
N GLU A 4 -2.18 1.14 -13.08
CA GLU A 4 -1.64 2.45 -12.71
C GLU A 4 -0.84 2.35 -11.44
N ILE A 5 0.30 3.03 -11.37
CA ILE A 5 1.18 3.05 -10.21
C ILE A 5 1.00 4.39 -9.49
N ILE A 6 0.78 4.34 -8.17
CA ILE A 6 0.65 5.52 -7.32
C ILE A 6 1.69 5.42 -6.21
N CYS A 7 2.67 6.31 -6.21
CA CYS A 7 3.68 6.37 -5.17
C CYS A 7 3.33 7.44 -4.15
N VAL A 8 3.25 7.05 -2.88
CA VAL A 8 2.86 7.92 -1.77
C VAL A 8 4.08 8.26 -0.93
N GLY A 9 4.42 9.53 -0.85
CA GLY A 9 5.53 10.03 -0.05
C GLY A 9 5.94 11.44 -0.47
N THR A 10 5.94 12.34 0.49
CA THR A 10 6.35 13.73 0.28
C THR A 10 7.85 13.82 -0.08
N GLU A 11 8.68 12.93 0.44
CA GLU A 11 10.12 12.86 0.16
C GLU A 11 10.44 12.57 -1.31
N ILE A 12 9.55 11.84 -2.00
CA ILE A 12 9.68 11.57 -3.44
C ILE A 12 9.44 12.87 -4.23
N LEU A 13 8.39 13.61 -3.88
CA LEU A 13 8.07 14.89 -4.52
C LEU A 13 9.14 15.97 -4.31
N LEU A 14 9.80 15.94 -3.15
CA LEU A 14 10.89 16.86 -2.83
C LEU A 14 12.21 16.48 -3.53
N GLY A 15 12.27 15.33 -4.19
CA GLY A 15 13.49 14.84 -4.83
C GLY A 15 14.54 14.33 -3.86
N ASN A 16 14.18 14.10 -2.59
CA ASN A 16 15.10 13.59 -1.58
C ASN A 16 15.50 12.14 -1.84
N ILE A 17 14.63 11.37 -2.49
CA ILE A 17 14.87 9.99 -2.91
C ILE A 17 14.43 9.77 -4.35
N VAL A 18 15.08 8.83 -5.02
CA VAL A 18 14.69 8.39 -6.37
C VAL A 18 13.57 7.35 -6.23
N ASN A 19 12.52 7.49 -7.05
CA ASN A 19 11.39 6.55 -7.08
C ASN A 19 11.76 5.23 -7.78
N THR A 20 12.56 4.41 -7.11
CA THR A 20 12.98 3.10 -7.65
C THR A 20 11.86 2.07 -7.64
N ASN A 21 10.87 2.22 -6.75
CA ASN A 21 9.72 1.31 -6.67
C ASN A 21 8.87 1.37 -7.95
N ALA A 22 8.59 2.57 -8.45
CA ALA A 22 7.81 2.72 -9.69
C ALA A 22 8.51 2.08 -10.89
N ALA A 23 9.82 2.31 -11.03
CA ALA A 23 10.61 1.70 -12.10
C ALA A 23 10.56 0.16 -12.03
N TYR A 24 10.75 -0.41 -10.84
CA TYR A 24 10.68 -1.86 -10.63
C TYR A 24 9.29 -2.41 -10.94
N LEU A 25 8.23 -1.80 -10.43
CA LEU A 25 6.85 -2.24 -10.66
C LEU A 25 6.49 -2.16 -12.14
N SER A 26 6.88 -1.10 -12.84
CA SER A 26 6.65 -0.94 -14.28
C SER A 26 7.32 -2.04 -15.09
N GLU A 27 8.58 -2.37 -14.78
CA GLU A 27 9.31 -3.47 -15.44
C GLU A 27 8.61 -4.82 -15.20
N ARG A 28 8.19 -5.10 -13.96
CA ARG A 28 7.51 -6.34 -13.62
C ARG A 28 6.15 -6.47 -14.29
N LEU A 29 5.35 -5.41 -14.29
CA LEU A 29 4.05 -5.39 -14.96
C LEU A 29 4.20 -5.61 -16.47
N ALA A 30 5.18 -4.96 -17.11
CA ALA A 30 5.47 -5.16 -18.52
C ALA A 30 5.85 -6.61 -18.82
N SER A 31 6.65 -7.26 -17.97
CA SER A 31 7.02 -8.67 -18.12
C SER A 31 5.83 -9.64 -18.01
N LEU A 32 4.78 -9.22 -17.32
CA LEU A 32 3.51 -9.95 -17.20
C LEU A 32 2.48 -9.61 -18.30
N GLY A 33 2.85 -8.74 -19.25
CA GLY A 33 1.93 -8.28 -20.31
C GLY A 33 0.85 -7.33 -19.82
N ILE A 34 1.05 -6.67 -18.68
CA ILE A 34 0.13 -5.67 -18.12
C ILE A 34 0.63 -4.29 -18.52
N SER A 35 -0.23 -3.52 -19.19
CA SER A 35 0.11 -2.17 -19.65
C SER A 35 -0.02 -1.14 -18.54
N VAL A 36 1.02 -0.33 -18.34
CA VAL A 36 1.00 0.83 -17.44
C VAL A 36 0.97 2.10 -18.28
N PHE A 37 -0.08 2.91 -18.12
CA PHE A 37 -0.22 4.18 -18.84
C PHE A 37 -0.07 5.40 -17.95
N PHE A 38 -0.22 5.23 -16.65
CA PHE A 38 -0.16 6.32 -15.67
C PHE A 38 0.72 5.91 -14.49
N GLU A 39 1.59 6.82 -14.11
CA GLU A 39 2.37 6.81 -12.89
C GLU A 39 2.18 8.15 -12.20
N THR A 40 1.75 8.14 -10.95
CA THR A 40 1.47 9.34 -10.17
C THR A 40 2.23 9.29 -8.86
N THR A 41 2.91 10.36 -8.51
CA THR A 41 3.46 10.55 -7.17
C THR A 41 2.63 11.57 -6.42
N VAL A 42 2.20 11.24 -5.21
CA VAL A 42 1.40 12.10 -4.34
C VAL A 42 2.05 12.20 -2.96
N GLY A 43 2.08 13.40 -2.39
CA GLY A 43 2.54 13.62 -1.01
C GLY A 43 1.52 13.12 0.02
N ASP A 44 1.93 13.11 1.28
CA ASP A 44 1.13 12.64 2.42
C ASP A 44 -0.02 13.62 2.72
N ASN A 45 -1.02 13.61 1.84
CA ASN A 45 -2.21 14.44 1.93
C ASN A 45 -3.45 13.59 1.62
N PRO A 46 -4.38 13.42 2.57
CA PRO A 46 -5.54 12.54 2.45
C PRO A 46 -6.44 12.84 1.25
N GLU A 47 -6.78 14.10 1.05
CA GLU A 47 -7.70 14.53 -0.01
C GLU A 47 -7.10 14.30 -1.40
N ARG A 48 -5.82 14.65 -1.58
CA ARG A 48 -5.13 14.44 -2.85
C ARG A 48 -4.99 12.95 -3.16
N LEU A 49 -4.63 12.14 -2.16
CA LEU A 49 -4.52 10.70 -2.32
C LEU A 49 -5.87 10.07 -2.68
N GLU A 50 -6.96 10.44 -1.99
CA GLU A 50 -8.30 9.95 -2.32
C GLU A 50 -8.69 10.30 -3.76
N ASN A 51 -8.42 11.52 -4.22
CA ASN A 51 -8.71 11.95 -5.58
C ASN A 51 -7.92 11.13 -6.63
N VAL A 52 -6.63 10.90 -6.41
CA VAL A 52 -5.81 10.10 -7.33
C VAL A 52 -6.29 8.66 -7.39
N ILE A 53 -6.63 8.04 -6.25
CA ILE A 53 -7.18 6.67 -6.21
C ILE A 53 -8.50 6.59 -6.99
N ARG A 54 -9.43 7.52 -6.78
CA ARG A 54 -10.72 7.54 -7.49
C ARG A 54 -10.53 7.67 -9.00
N GLN A 55 -9.69 8.59 -9.46
CA GLN A 55 -9.38 8.75 -10.88
C GLN A 55 -8.75 7.47 -11.47
N GLY A 56 -7.81 6.86 -10.75
CA GLY A 56 -7.20 5.61 -11.16
C GLY A 56 -8.21 4.47 -11.28
N LEU A 57 -9.14 4.35 -10.33
CA LEU A 57 -10.21 3.36 -10.37
C LEU A 57 -11.19 3.56 -11.54
N GLU A 58 -11.32 4.76 -12.10
CA GLU A 58 -12.18 5.00 -13.27
C GLU A 58 -11.54 4.46 -14.57
N ARG A 59 -10.20 4.48 -14.68
CA ARG A 59 -9.48 4.25 -15.94
C ARG A 59 -8.57 3.02 -15.99
N SER A 60 -8.33 2.36 -14.85
CA SER A 60 -7.44 1.21 -14.77
C SER A 60 -8.12 0.01 -14.11
N ASP A 61 -7.68 -1.21 -14.48
CA ASP A 61 -8.16 -2.46 -13.90
C ASP A 61 -7.49 -2.73 -12.54
N ILE A 62 -6.24 -2.30 -12.43
CA ILE A 62 -5.41 -2.50 -11.24
C ILE A 62 -4.76 -1.17 -10.84
N LEU A 63 -4.87 -0.80 -9.56
CA LEU A 63 -4.03 0.23 -8.95
C LEU A 63 -2.99 -0.41 -8.07
N ILE A 64 -1.74 0.05 -8.16
CA ILE A 64 -0.67 -0.38 -7.26
C ILE A 64 -0.15 0.84 -6.53
N LEU A 65 -0.40 0.88 -5.23
CA LEU A 65 0.07 1.95 -4.35
C LEU A 65 1.31 1.49 -3.60
N SER A 66 2.33 2.33 -3.53
CA SER A 66 3.56 2.08 -2.76
C SER A 66 3.79 3.21 -1.78
N GLY A 67 3.90 2.88 -0.49
CA GLY A 67 4.15 3.83 0.60
C GLY A 67 2.91 4.14 1.45
N GLY A 68 3.14 4.80 2.59
CA GLY A 68 2.09 5.24 3.52
C GLY A 68 1.38 4.11 4.28
N LEU A 69 2.05 2.96 4.51
CA LEU A 69 1.54 1.83 5.31
C LEU A 69 2.16 1.74 6.71
N GLY A 70 3.02 2.66 7.09
CA GLY A 70 3.64 2.70 8.40
C GLY A 70 2.67 3.00 9.55
N PRO A 71 3.19 3.09 10.79
CA PRO A 71 2.37 3.30 11.98
C PRO A 71 2.11 4.77 12.31
N THR A 72 2.69 5.72 11.56
CA THR A 72 2.57 7.15 11.89
C THR A 72 1.21 7.71 11.49
N LYS A 73 0.90 8.92 11.95
CA LYS A 73 -0.36 9.58 11.64
C LYS A 73 -0.46 9.99 10.16
N ASP A 74 0.68 10.16 9.51
CA ASP A 74 0.76 10.55 8.09
C ASP A 74 0.66 9.35 7.15
N ASP A 75 0.83 8.13 7.68
CA ASP A 75 0.64 6.87 6.94
C ASP A 75 -0.85 6.55 6.83
N LEU A 76 -1.51 7.06 5.80
CA LEU A 76 -2.97 6.96 5.60
C LEU A 76 -3.39 6.21 4.34
N THR A 77 -2.44 5.63 3.61
CA THR A 77 -2.71 4.98 2.31
C THR A 77 -3.77 3.89 2.43
N LYS A 78 -3.66 3.05 3.43
CA LYS A 78 -4.60 1.95 3.66
C LYS A 78 -6.01 2.45 3.95
N GLU A 79 -6.14 3.37 4.90
CA GLU A 79 -7.40 3.94 5.33
C GLU A 79 -8.14 4.61 4.15
N ILE A 80 -7.40 5.37 3.35
CA ILE A 80 -7.95 6.10 2.20
C ILE A 80 -8.33 5.14 1.07
N ALA A 81 -7.47 4.17 0.76
CA ALA A 81 -7.75 3.17 -0.27
C ALA A 81 -8.96 2.29 0.10
N THR A 82 -9.05 1.85 1.36
CA THR A 82 -10.18 1.08 1.88
C THR A 82 -11.49 1.86 1.72
N LYS A 83 -11.51 3.13 2.16
CA LYS A 83 -12.65 4.03 2.00
C LYS A 83 -13.02 4.26 0.52
N ALA A 84 -12.04 4.47 -0.35
CA ALA A 84 -12.27 4.69 -1.78
C ALA A 84 -12.88 3.46 -2.46
N CYS A 85 -12.57 2.24 -1.96
CA CYS A 85 -13.18 0.99 -2.39
C CYS A 85 -14.55 0.72 -1.75
N GLY A 86 -15.00 1.57 -0.80
CA GLY A 86 -16.29 1.42 -0.11
C GLY A 86 -16.31 0.27 0.89
N GLN A 87 -15.16 -0.01 1.52
CA GLN A 87 -14.99 -1.06 2.52
C GLN A 87 -14.64 -0.47 3.89
N GLU A 88 -14.74 -1.29 4.91
CA GLU A 88 -14.32 -1.00 6.29
C GLU A 88 -13.03 -1.74 6.64
N LEU A 89 -12.33 -1.25 7.65
CA LEU A 89 -11.15 -1.91 8.20
C LEU A 89 -11.56 -2.88 9.31
N VAL A 90 -11.02 -4.07 9.26
CA VAL A 90 -11.20 -5.14 10.27
C VAL A 90 -9.85 -5.62 10.79
N GLU A 91 -9.80 -6.16 11.99
CA GLU A 91 -8.57 -6.73 12.54
C GLU A 91 -8.28 -8.09 11.88
N ASP A 92 -7.04 -8.26 11.39
CA ASP A 92 -6.51 -9.54 10.93
C ASP A 92 -5.68 -10.18 12.04
N GLU A 93 -6.13 -11.35 12.52
CA GLU A 93 -5.50 -12.04 13.66
C GLU A 93 -4.05 -12.45 13.37
N GLU A 94 -3.76 -12.89 12.15
CA GLU A 94 -2.42 -13.29 11.75
C GLU A 94 -1.48 -12.08 11.64
N ALA A 95 -1.95 -10.96 11.07
CA ALA A 95 -1.18 -9.71 11.04
C ALA A 95 -0.87 -9.23 12.47
N LEU A 96 -1.85 -9.29 13.38
CA LEU A 96 -1.65 -8.94 14.79
C LEU A 96 -0.64 -9.87 15.48
N ARG A 97 -0.74 -11.19 15.24
CA ARG A 97 0.21 -12.17 15.78
C ARG A 97 1.63 -11.86 15.31
N ARG A 98 1.83 -11.68 14.00
CA ARG A 98 3.13 -11.36 13.39
C ARG A 98 3.71 -10.05 13.92
N LEU A 99 2.87 -9.03 14.08
CA LEU A 99 3.26 -7.74 14.65
C LEU A 99 3.80 -7.91 16.08
N LYS A 100 3.08 -8.62 16.95
CA LYS A 100 3.50 -8.90 18.32
C LYS A 100 4.83 -9.68 18.37
N GLU A 101 4.99 -10.68 17.50
CA GLU A 101 6.23 -11.46 17.41
C GLU A 101 7.42 -10.64 16.93
N TYR A 102 7.19 -9.72 15.96
CA TYR A 102 8.23 -8.81 15.48
C TYR A 102 8.76 -7.93 16.61
N PHE A 103 7.86 -7.31 17.39
CA PHE A 103 8.25 -6.45 18.51
C PHE A 103 8.91 -7.24 19.64
N ALA A 104 8.45 -8.45 19.94
CA ALA A 104 9.09 -9.32 20.94
C ALA A 104 10.53 -9.70 20.54
N ARG A 105 10.75 -10.04 19.27
CA ARG A 105 12.09 -10.39 18.76
C ARG A 105 13.04 -9.19 18.70
N SER A 106 12.53 -8.01 18.37
CA SER A 106 13.33 -6.79 18.24
C SER A 106 13.62 -6.10 19.58
N HIS A 107 13.10 -6.61 20.69
CA HIS A 107 13.17 -5.97 22.02
C HIS A 107 12.68 -4.51 22.04
N ARG A 108 11.74 -4.18 21.16
CA ARG A 108 11.12 -2.84 21.09
C ARG A 108 9.73 -2.88 21.70
N ASN A 109 9.32 -1.79 22.32
CA ASN A 109 7.97 -1.66 22.84
C ASN A 109 7.00 -1.37 21.69
N MET A 110 5.95 -2.18 21.56
CA MET A 110 4.84 -1.90 20.66
C MET A 110 3.97 -0.79 21.26
N THR A 111 3.60 0.19 20.45
CA THR A 111 2.69 1.28 20.83
C THR A 111 1.31 1.07 20.23
N GLU A 112 0.31 1.80 20.72
CA GLU A 112 -1.06 1.76 20.15
C GLU A 112 -1.08 2.09 18.65
N ASN A 113 -0.22 3.01 18.21
CA ASN A 113 -0.12 3.35 16.78
C ASN A 113 0.31 2.17 15.91
N ASN A 114 1.05 1.21 16.44
CA ASN A 114 1.42 0.02 15.70
C ASN A 114 0.24 -0.92 15.45
N LEU A 115 -0.77 -0.92 16.34
CA LEU A 115 -1.94 -1.78 16.20
C LEU A 115 -2.72 -1.51 14.90
N LYS A 116 -2.69 -0.28 14.39
CA LYS A 116 -3.32 0.02 13.11
C LYS A 116 -2.76 -0.81 11.95
N GLN A 117 -1.52 -1.32 12.06
CA GLN A 117 -0.91 -2.18 11.03
C GLN A 117 -1.51 -3.59 10.98
N ALA A 118 -2.26 -3.99 12.01
CA ALA A 118 -3.02 -5.24 12.02
C ALA A 118 -4.44 -5.08 11.43
N LEU A 119 -4.87 -3.86 11.12
CA LEU A 119 -6.15 -3.63 10.45
C LEU A 119 -5.99 -3.80 8.94
N VAL A 120 -6.93 -4.50 8.31
CA VAL A 120 -6.97 -4.75 6.86
C VAL A 120 -8.38 -4.48 6.32
N PRO A 121 -8.55 -4.21 5.02
CA PRO A 121 -9.87 -4.12 4.41
C PRO A 121 -10.65 -5.44 4.55
N GLU A 122 -11.96 -5.38 4.76
CA GLU A 122 -12.80 -6.56 5.00
C GLU A 122 -12.83 -7.57 3.84
N ASP A 123 -12.68 -7.11 2.60
CA ASP A 123 -12.56 -7.95 1.40
C ASP A 123 -11.21 -7.71 0.73
N CYS A 124 -10.18 -8.37 1.25
CA CYS A 124 -8.85 -8.30 0.68
C CYS A 124 -8.08 -9.62 0.80
N THR A 125 -7.02 -9.73 0.01
CA THR A 125 -5.98 -10.74 0.21
C THR A 125 -4.80 -10.09 0.91
N VAL A 126 -4.43 -10.58 2.09
CA VAL A 126 -3.30 -10.05 2.86
C VAL A 126 -1.98 -10.65 2.37
N LEU A 127 -0.99 -9.79 2.14
CA LEU A 127 0.38 -10.14 1.78
C LEU A 127 1.27 -9.91 3.01
N TYR A 128 1.57 -10.97 3.74
CA TYR A 128 2.36 -10.83 4.97
C TYR A 128 3.80 -10.44 4.69
N ASN A 129 4.30 -9.49 5.48
CA ASN A 129 5.62 -8.91 5.33
C ASN A 129 6.64 -9.66 6.21
N GLU A 130 7.66 -10.23 5.59
CA GLU A 130 8.72 -10.94 6.31
C GLU A 130 9.86 -9.99 6.73
N ASN A 131 9.95 -8.80 6.14
CA ASN A 131 11.04 -7.85 6.34
C ASN A 131 10.63 -6.56 7.10
N GLY A 132 9.37 -6.47 7.50
CA GLY A 132 8.83 -5.30 8.20
C GLY A 132 7.56 -5.61 8.97
N THR A 133 6.87 -4.56 9.42
CA THR A 133 5.67 -4.67 10.25
C THR A 133 4.36 -4.45 9.49
N ALA A 134 4.40 -3.72 8.40
CA ALA A 134 3.21 -3.40 7.62
C ALA A 134 2.94 -4.49 6.58
N PRO A 135 1.83 -5.23 6.64
CA PRO A 135 1.45 -6.12 5.55
C PRO A 135 1.08 -5.32 4.31
N GLY A 136 1.36 -5.89 3.13
CA GLY A 136 0.70 -5.47 1.91
C GLY A 136 -0.67 -6.11 1.79
N MET A 137 -1.47 -5.66 0.85
CA MET A 137 -2.80 -6.20 0.64
C MET A 137 -3.32 -5.97 -0.78
N VAL A 138 -4.18 -6.86 -1.24
CA VAL A 138 -4.92 -6.71 -2.49
C VAL A 138 -6.38 -6.52 -2.14
N ILE A 139 -6.89 -5.30 -2.22
CA ILE A 139 -8.29 -4.96 -1.99
C ILE A 139 -9.10 -5.37 -3.23
N HIS A 140 -10.20 -6.09 -3.03
CA HIS A 140 -11.12 -6.44 -4.09
C HIS A 140 -12.14 -5.32 -4.26
N ALA A 141 -11.91 -4.46 -5.23
CA ALA A 141 -12.80 -3.34 -5.52
C ALA A 141 -13.97 -3.75 -6.42
N LYS A 142 -14.96 -2.86 -6.55
CA LYS A 142 -16.12 -3.08 -7.41
C LYS A 142 -15.69 -3.33 -8.88
N GLU A 143 -16.56 -3.96 -9.65
CA GLU A 143 -16.38 -4.26 -11.07
C GLU A 143 -15.14 -5.15 -11.36
N GLY A 144 -14.70 -5.93 -10.37
CA GLY A 144 -13.56 -6.84 -10.51
C GLY A 144 -12.19 -6.14 -10.50
N LYS A 145 -12.16 -4.85 -10.21
CA LYS A 145 -10.90 -4.08 -10.09
C LYS A 145 -10.15 -4.44 -8.82
N LYS A 146 -8.85 -4.20 -8.80
CA LYS A 146 -7.98 -4.51 -7.67
C LYS A 146 -7.17 -3.28 -7.27
N VAL A 147 -7.04 -3.08 -5.97
CA VAL A 147 -6.13 -2.06 -5.40
C VAL A 147 -5.08 -2.77 -4.55
N VAL A 148 -3.85 -2.76 -5.02
CA VAL A 148 -2.71 -3.39 -4.36
C VAL A 148 -1.99 -2.35 -3.53
N LEU A 149 -1.81 -2.60 -2.25
CA LEU A 149 -1.06 -1.74 -1.34
C LEU A 149 0.24 -2.42 -0.95
N LEU A 150 1.36 -1.75 -1.18
CA LEU A 150 2.70 -2.24 -0.89
C LEU A 150 3.46 -1.24 0.01
N PRO A 151 4.35 -1.72 0.88
CA PRO A 151 5.18 -0.84 1.71
C PRO A 151 6.12 0.02 0.86
N GLY A 152 6.58 1.14 1.43
CA GLY A 152 7.50 2.06 0.78
C GLY A 152 8.95 1.55 0.67
N PRO A 153 9.53 0.97 1.73
CA PRO A 153 10.92 0.50 1.68
C PRO A 153 11.12 -0.62 0.64
N PRO A 154 12.10 -0.48 -0.28
CA PRO A 154 12.33 -1.49 -1.33
C PRO A 154 12.62 -2.89 -0.81
N ASN A 155 13.32 -3.01 0.32
CA ASN A 155 13.61 -4.30 0.95
C ASN A 155 12.36 -5.02 1.49
N GLU A 156 11.25 -4.33 1.63
CA GLU A 156 9.94 -4.89 1.99
C GLU A 156 9.09 -5.14 0.74
N LEU A 157 9.05 -4.16 -0.18
CA LEU A 157 8.25 -4.22 -1.40
C LEU A 157 8.72 -5.30 -2.37
N LEU A 158 10.03 -5.40 -2.63
CA LEU A 158 10.57 -6.30 -3.65
C LEU A 158 10.28 -7.79 -3.37
N PRO A 159 10.43 -8.31 -2.13
CA PRO A 159 10.09 -9.69 -1.82
C PRO A 159 8.58 -9.97 -1.85
N MET A 160 7.78 -8.96 -1.59
CA MET A 160 6.32 -9.05 -1.52
C MET A 160 5.67 -9.09 -2.90
#